data_eceff4e50d997ffead1608b94c183bbc
#
_entry.id   eceff4e50d997ffead1608b94c183bbc
#
_cell.length_a   1.000
_cell.length_b   1.000
_cell.length_c   1.000
_cell.angle_alpha   90.00
_cell.angle_beta   90.00
_cell.angle_gamma   90.00
#
_symmetry.space_group_name_H-M   'P 1'
#
loop_
_entity.id
_entity.type
_entity.pdbx_description
1 polymer ?
#
loop_
_entity_poly.entity_id
_entity_poly.type
_entity_poly.pdbx_seq_one_letter_code
_entity_poly.pdbx_strand_id
1 'polypeptide(L)'
;MFRALFRLRPFVRTSPEGAPRARRSKRGRAALALVCGAGAFALLQVLFVVFTELSPVLSDPIYAARERQLGALRTEKPNDKLVLFLGSSRVQDAFRAGAVNGATAFNFGTPGAGPIANSLYLRRLHRAGHVPDVLFLELMYPLCADGGPWPQEGPLITADRVTRTERDLLIERYGFPGDLYRRLWRRSALVPFLTHGFKLIGRAAPDALPSNKQMRAAHGADDHGWLAPLEGLKPDPEKRDKQLAHYKPWVTDWRPGPWTHAALTDTFDLCRERGTAVALVLMPEGTAFRALPNPDARARIDSYVAELKAQFGCSVIDAREWFGDEQFLDGHHLLRPGAERFTARLVAEGIEPLLKARGAK
;
A
#
# COMPACT_ATOMS: atom_id res chain seq x y z
N MET A 1 -45.48 48.86 -32.85
CA MET A 1 -45.16 50.15 -33.56
C MET A 1 -43.63 50.34 -33.39
N PHE A 2 -42.92 50.45 -34.42
CA PHE A 2 -41.67 50.95 -34.94
C PHE A 2 -40.73 49.84 -35.42
N ARG A 3 -40.86 49.61 -36.72
CA ARG A 3 -39.80 48.99 -37.57
C ARG A 3 -38.86 50.14 -37.99
N ALA A 4 -37.61 50.08 -37.73
CA ALA A 4 -36.56 50.88 -38.34
C ALA A 4 -35.65 50.00 -39.18
N LEU A 5 -35.73 50.12 -40.48
CA LEU A 5 -34.92 49.53 -41.51
C LEU A 5 -33.55 50.19 -41.51
N PHE A 6 -32.49 49.38 -41.16
CA PHE A 6 -31.13 49.77 -41.51
C PHE A 6 -30.70 49.01 -42.75
N ARG A 7 -30.71 49.68 -43.89
CA ARG A 7 -30.06 49.23 -45.12
C ARG A 7 -28.57 49.47 -44.99
N LEU A 8 -27.80 48.43 -44.74
CA LEU A 8 -26.35 48.49 -44.87
C LEU A 8 -25.99 48.23 -46.35
N ARG A 9 -25.34 49.18 -46.97
CA ARG A 9 -24.72 49.06 -48.30
C ARG A 9 -23.58 48.03 -48.25
N PRO A 10 -23.41 47.16 -49.26
CA PRO A 10 -22.26 46.28 -49.27
C PRO A 10 -21.00 47.10 -49.59
N PHE A 11 -20.06 47.07 -48.66
CA PHE A 11 -18.72 47.59 -48.81
C PHE A 11 -17.96 46.58 -49.71
N VAL A 12 -17.81 46.89 -51.02
CA VAL A 12 -16.96 46.12 -51.90
C VAL A 12 -15.51 46.41 -51.54
N ARG A 13 -14.95 45.54 -50.79
CA ARG A 13 -13.50 45.51 -50.49
C ARG A 13 -12.78 44.93 -51.69
N THR A 14 -12.22 45.75 -52.54
CA THR A 14 -11.22 45.33 -53.54
C THR A 14 -10.02 44.80 -52.80
N SER A 15 -9.83 43.49 -52.79
CA SER A 15 -8.60 42.87 -52.29
C SER A 15 -7.46 43.15 -53.29
N PRO A 16 -6.27 43.57 -52.80
CA PRO A 16 -5.10 43.65 -53.66
C PRO A 16 -4.74 42.27 -54.16
N GLU A 17 -4.73 42.09 -55.51
CA GLU A 17 -4.23 40.90 -56.18
C GLU A 17 -2.76 40.69 -55.88
N GLY A 18 -2.38 39.43 -55.53
CA GLY A 18 -1.09 38.91 -55.89
C GLY A 18 -0.03 38.88 -54.84
N ALA A 19 -0.25 38.20 -53.69
CA ALA A 19 0.84 37.49 -53.07
C ALA A 19 0.58 35.97 -53.17
N PRO A 20 1.48 35.17 -53.77
CA PRO A 20 1.29 33.73 -53.80
C PRO A 20 1.31 33.17 -52.40
N ARG A 21 0.17 32.86 -51.83
CA ARG A 21 0.08 32.07 -50.59
C ARG A 21 0.73 30.75 -50.87
N ALA A 22 1.97 30.60 -50.37
CA ALA A 22 2.68 29.34 -50.41
C ALA A 22 1.76 28.22 -49.93
N ARG A 23 1.20 27.44 -50.85
CA ARG A 23 0.41 26.23 -50.51
C ARG A 23 1.38 25.27 -49.83
N ARG A 24 1.50 25.35 -48.47
CA ARG A 24 2.17 24.30 -47.72
C ARG A 24 1.59 22.98 -48.17
N SER A 25 2.43 22.12 -48.75
CA SER A 25 2.00 20.85 -49.32
C SER A 25 1.24 20.07 -48.25
N LYS A 26 0.22 19.30 -48.63
CA LYS A 26 -0.56 18.45 -47.66
C LYS A 26 0.39 17.57 -46.84
N ARG A 27 1.52 17.15 -47.43
CA ARG A 27 2.59 16.39 -46.73
C ARG A 27 3.28 17.23 -45.63
N GLY A 28 3.54 18.50 -45.85
CA GLY A 28 4.16 19.38 -44.83
C GLY A 28 3.21 19.65 -43.65
N ARG A 29 1.92 19.75 -43.87
CA ARG A 29 0.93 19.89 -42.79
C ARG A 29 0.78 18.60 -41.99
N ALA A 30 0.77 17.43 -42.67
CA ALA A 30 0.74 16.14 -41.99
C ALA A 30 1.99 15.90 -41.15
N ALA A 31 3.19 16.22 -41.71
CA ALA A 31 4.45 16.10 -40.96
C ALA A 31 4.47 17.03 -39.71
N LEU A 32 4.02 18.28 -39.86
CA LEU A 32 3.92 19.19 -38.73
C LEU A 32 2.94 18.69 -37.65
N ALA A 33 1.77 18.19 -38.05
CA ALA A 33 0.80 17.62 -37.12
C ALA A 33 1.36 16.41 -36.35
N LEU A 34 2.14 15.58 -37.04
CA LEU A 34 2.78 14.39 -36.46
C LEU A 34 3.87 14.80 -35.43
N VAL A 35 4.70 15.80 -35.78
CA VAL A 35 5.71 16.33 -34.87
C VAL A 35 5.07 17.00 -33.66
N CYS A 36 4.03 17.82 -33.85
CA CYS A 36 3.30 18.45 -32.74
C CYS A 36 2.62 17.41 -31.88
N GLY A 37 2.02 16.37 -32.47
CA GLY A 37 1.39 15.27 -31.73
C GLY A 37 2.41 14.48 -30.91
N ALA A 38 3.55 14.14 -31.49
CA ALA A 38 4.64 13.47 -30.79
C ALA A 38 5.22 14.35 -29.65
N GLY A 39 5.40 15.65 -29.90
CA GLY A 39 5.84 16.60 -28.90
C GLY A 39 4.87 16.76 -27.74
N ALA A 40 3.58 16.90 -28.03
CA ALA A 40 2.53 16.94 -27.02
C ALA A 40 2.44 15.64 -26.22
N PHE A 41 2.56 14.49 -26.86
CA PHE A 41 2.60 13.20 -26.19
C PHE A 41 3.82 13.09 -25.25
N ALA A 42 5.02 13.45 -25.74
CA ALA A 42 6.23 13.44 -24.91
C ALA A 42 6.11 14.38 -23.70
N LEU A 43 5.57 15.59 -23.92
CA LEU A 43 5.32 16.54 -22.84
C LEU A 43 4.34 15.98 -21.80
N LEU A 44 3.23 15.39 -22.25
CA LEU A 44 2.28 14.73 -21.36
C LEU A 44 2.91 13.60 -20.55
N GLN A 45 3.81 12.79 -21.16
CA GLN A 45 4.53 11.74 -20.44
C GLN A 45 5.43 12.32 -19.35
N VAL A 46 6.17 13.39 -19.65
CA VAL A 46 7.04 14.06 -18.67
C VAL A 46 6.22 14.66 -17.53
N LEU A 47 5.17 15.40 -17.86
CA LEU A 47 4.26 15.99 -16.85
C LEU A 47 3.64 14.90 -15.97
N PHE A 48 3.27 13.78 -16.56
CA PHE A 48 2.71 12.66 -15.84
C PHE A 48 3.71 12.04 -14.85
N VAL A 49 4.94 11.78 -15.27
CA VAL A 49 6.00 11.25 -14.40
C VAL A 49 6.27 12.23 -13.25
N VAL A 50 6.43 13.52 -13.55
CA VAL A 50 6.65 14.56 -12.53
C VAL A 50 5.48 14.62 -11.56
N PHE A 51 4.25 14.57 -12.06
CA PHE A 51 3.06 14.67 -11.23
C PHE A 51 2.86 13.45 -10.31
N THR A 52 3.17 12.25 -10.80
CA THR A 52 3.11 11.02 -9.97
C THR A 52 4.21 10.98 -8.92
N GLU A 53 5.41 11.47 -9.22
CA GLU A 53 6.49 11.59 -8.24
C GLU A 53 6.18 12.63 -7.13
N LEU A 54 5.50 13.72 -7.48
CA LEU A 54 5.17 14.81 -6.55
C LEU A 54 3.85 14.58 -5.79
N SER A 55 3.00 13.65 -6.23
CA SER A 55 1.68 13.42 -5.63
C SER A 55 1.53 12.00 -5.07
N PRO A 56 1.75 11.78 -3.77
CA PRO A 56 1.49 10.49 -3.11
C PRO A 56 0.06 10.00 -3.30
N VAL A 57 -0.91 10.91 -3.42
CA VAL A 57 -2.34 10.58 -3.67
C VAL A 57 -2.50 9.82 -4.98
N LEU A 58 -1.71 10.13 -5.99
CA LEU A 58 -1.81 9.47 -7.30
C LEU A 58 -0.94 8.21 -7.38
N SER A 59 0.25 8.23 -6.77
CA SER A 59 1.15 7.08 -6.77
C SER A 59 0.64 5.97 -5.84
N ASP A 60 0.29 6.30 -4.60
CA ASP A 60 -0.22 5.36 -3.60
C ASP A 60 -1.40 5.94 -2.81
N PRO A 61 -2.61 5.93 -3.40
CA PRO A 61 -3.78 6.57 -2.82
C PRO A 61 -4.21 5.95 -1.48
N ILE A 62 -3.96 4.65 -1.27
CA ILE A 62 -4.28 3.97 0.00
C ILE A 62 -3.38 4.53 1.10
N TYR A 63 -2.06 4.58 0.84
CA TYR A 63 -1.11 5.18 1.75
C TYR A 63 -1.50 6.64 2.08
N ALA A 64 -1.74 7.46 1.05
CA ALA A 64 -2.06 8.88 1.21
C ALA A 64 -3.37 9.12 1.98
N ALA A 65 -4.39 8.28 1.81
CA ALA A 65 -5.62 8.37 2.57
C ALA A 65 -5.37 8.08 4.06
N ARG A 66 -4.64 7.01 4.37
CA ARG A 66 -4.33 6.62 5.76
C ARG A 66 -3.38 7.59 6.45
N GLU A 67 -2.39 8.10 5.73
CA GLU A 67 -1.48 9.11 6.27
C GLU A 67 -2.23 10.38 6.65
N ARG A 68 -3.18 10.84 5.83
CA ARG A 68 -4.03 12.00 6.17
C ARG A 68 -4.91 11.73 7.39
N GLN A 69 -5.52 10.53 7.51
CA GLN A 69 -6.30 10.15 8.69
C GLN A 69 -5.42 10.16 9.96
N LEU A 70 -4.24 9.54 9.89
CA LEU A 70 -3.27 9.57 10.99
C LEU A 70 -2.85 11.00 11.34
N GLY A 71 -2.58 11.85 10.32
CA GLY A 71 -2.24 13.26 10.52
C GLY A 71 -3.34 14.04 11.24
N ALA A 72 -4.61 13.81 10.89
CA ALA A 72 -5.75 14.41 11.58
C ALA A 72 -5.80 14.00 13.06
N LEU A 73 -5.69 12.70 13.38
CA LEU A 73 -5.64 12.21 14.76
C LEU A 73 -4.46 12.79 15.56
N ARG A 74 -3.29 12.92 14.92
CA ARG A 74 -2.12 13.51 15.56
C ARG A 74 -2.25 15.00 15.79
N THR A 75 -3.03 15.70 14.97
CA THR A 75 -3.36 17.13 15.18
C THR A 75 -4.29 17.31 16.37
N GLU A 76 -5.26 16.40 16.54
CA GLU A 76 -6.19 16.43 17.67
C GLU A 76 -5.50 16.04 18.99
N LYS A 77 -4.55 15.10 18.96
CA LYS A 77 -3.85 14.53 20.12
C LYS A 77 -2.34 14.56 19.96
N PRO A 78 -1.72 15.76 19.89
CA PRO A 78 -0.30 15.90 19.54
C PRO A 78 0.67 15.27 20.55
N ASN A 79 0.27 15.19 21.82
CA ASN A 79 1.14 14.72 22.92
C ASN A 79 0.90 13.25 23.27
N ASP A 80 -0.10 12.61 22.70
CA ASP A 80 -0.35 11.19 22.96
C ASP A 80 0.78 10.34 22.40
N LYS A 81 1.11 9.24 23.08
CA LYS A 81 1.97 8.20 22.52
C LYS A 81 1.31 7.63 21.26
N LEU A 82 2.10 7.42 20.22
CA LEU A 82 1.61 6.81 18.99
C LEU A 82 1.88 5.31 18.98
N VAL A 83 0.81 4.54 18.85
CA VAL A 83 0.84 3.08 18.61
C VAL A 83 0.46 2.84 17.17
N LEU A 84 1.38 2.33 16.37
CA LEU A 84 1.16 2.06 14.96
C LEU A 84 1.10 0.56 14.69
N PHE A 85 0.15 0.14 13.86
CA PHE A 85 0.08 -1.21 13.33
C PHE A 85 0.39 -1.21 11.83
N LEU A 86 1.39 -2.00 11.43
CA LEU A 86 1.71 -2.26 10.03
C LEU A 86 1.50 -3.74 9.73
N GLY A 87 0.91 -4.03 8.59
CA GLY A 87 0.66 -5.40 8.14
C GLY A 87 -0.23 -5.48 6.91
N SER A 88 -0.71 -6.68 6.64
CA SER A 88 -1.54 -7.02 5.49
C SER A 88 -3.03 -6.68 5.70
N SER A 89 -3.90 -7.24 4.84
CA SER A 89 -5.36 -7.22 5.04
C SER A 89 -5.79 -7.84 6.36
N ARG A 90 -5.00 -8.79 6.90
CA ARG A 90 -5.30 -9.41 8.20
C ARG A 90 -5.28 -8.38 9.33
N VAL A 91 -4.28 -7.50 9.34
CA VAL A 91 -4.22 -6.38 10.30
C VAL A 91 -5.33 -5.38 10.02
N GLN A 92 -5.53 -5.01 8.74
CA GLN A 92 -6.55 -4.05 8.34
C GLN A 92 -7.93 -4.41 8.89
N ASP A 93 -8.31 -5.68 8.77
CA ASP A 93 -9.65 -6.15 9.11
C ASP A 93 -9.78 -6.55 10.59
N ALA A 94 -8.67 -7.00 11.23
CA ALA A 94 -8.72 -7.57 12.56
C ALA A 94 -8.51 -6.58 13.70
N PHE A 95 -7.78 -5.48 13.51
CA PHE A 95 -7.37 -4.60 14.60
C PHE A 95 -8.15 -3.28 14.61
N ARG A 96 -9.05 -3.13 15.60
CA ARG A 96 -9.80 -1.90 15.85
C ARG A 96 -8.96 -0.95 16.71
N ALA A 97 -8.16 -0.11 16.09
CA ALA A 97 -7.22 0.78 16.79
C ALA A 97 -7.93 1.79 17.71
N GLY A 98 -9.13 2.24 17.39
CA GLY A 98 -9.94 3.12 18.22
C GLY A 98 -10.36 2.54 19.57
N ALA A 99 -10.12 1.24 19.82
CA ALA A 99 -10.37 0.61 21.13
C ALA A 99 -9.19 0.72 22.11
N VAL A 100 -8.05 1.29 21.69
CA VAL A 100 -6.88 1.48 22.55
C VAL A 100 -7.06 2.75 23.38
N ASN A 101 -6.95 2.62 24.68
CA ASN A 101 -7.04 3.75 25.62
C ASN A 101 -5.63 4.22 26.05
N GLY A 102 -5.48 5.51 26.36
CA GLY A 102 -4.25 6.10 26.88
C GLY A 102 -3.13 6.28 25.84
N ALA A 103 -3.44 6.10 24.55
CA ALA A 103 -2.54 6.37 23.45
C ALA A 103 -3.36 6.63 22.16
N THR A 104 -2.77 7.34 21.21
CA THR A 104 -3.29 7.41 19.86
C THR A 104 -2.84 6.17 19.11
N ALA A 105 -3.76 5.25 18.82
CA ALA A 105 -3.46 4.05 18.02
C ALA A 105 -4.02 4.18 16.61
N PHE A 106 -3.28 3.67 15.64
CA PHE A 106 -3.70 3.70 14.23
C PHE A 106 -3.39 2.39 13.50
N ASN A 107 -4.37 1.89 12.76
CA ASN A 107 -4.26 0.70 11.94
C ASN A 107 -3.85 1.09 10.51
N PHE A 108 -2.60 0.83 10.16
CA PHE A 108 -2.06 1.07 8.83
C PHE A 108 -1.98 -0.22 7.98
N GLY A 109 -2.72 -1.27 8.34
CA GLY A 109 -2.80 -2.51 7.59
C GLY A 109 -3.23 -2.27 6.14
N THR A 110 -2.53 -2.86 5.18
CA THR A 110 -2.76 -2.66 3.74
C THR A 110 -2.84 -4.02 3.04
N PRO A 111 -3.89 -4.30 2.25
CA PRO A 111 -4.03 -5.59 1.58
C PRO A 111 -2.80 -5.98 0.77
N GLY A 112 -2.24 -7.15 1.06
CA GLY A 112 -1.06 -7.68 0.39
C GLY A 112 0.28 -7.08 0.85
N ALA A 113 0.28 -6.18 1.84
CA ALA A 113 1.52 -5.66 2.40
C ALA A 113 2.22 -6.70 3.26
N GLY A 114 3.49 -6.87 3.00
CA GLY A 114 4.44 -7.66 3.77
C GLY A 114 5.63 -6.79 4.18
N PRO A 115 6.79 -7.39 4.50
CA PRO A 115 7.93 -6.66 5.06
C PRO A 115 8.43 -5.50 4.21
N ILE A 116 8.45 -5.65 2.88
CA ILE A 116 8.99 -4.63 1.96
C ILE A 116 8.07 -3.41 1.93
N ALA A 117 6.77 -3.61 1.71
CA ALA A 117 5.80 -2.53 1.68
C ALA A 117 5.70 -1.83 3.05
N ASN A 118 5.70 -2.60 4.14
CA ASN A 118 5.67 -2.07 5.50
C ASN A 118 6.90 -1.21 5.82
N SER A 119 8.10 -1.62 5.37
CA SER A 119 9.32 -0.82 5.53
C SER A 119 9.23 0.51 4.75
N LEU A 120 8.76 0.48 3.51
CA LEU A 120 8.55 1.70 2.72
C LEU A 120 7.52 2.64 3.39
N TYR A 121 6.41 2.09 3.89
CA TYR A 121 5.37 2.88 4.57
C TYR A 121 5.89 3.50 5.86
N LEU A 122 6.63 2.75 6.67
CA LEU A 122 7.24 3.29 7.88
C LEU A 122 8.21 4.43 7.57
N ARG A 123 9.03 4.29 6.53
CA ARG A 123 9.94 5.36 6.08
C ARG A 123 9.19 6.61 5.61
N ARG A 124 8.09 6.43 4.89
CA ARG A 124 7.22 7.55 4.46
C ARG A 124 6.62 8.26 5.67
N LEU A 125 6.08 7.50 6.63
CA LEU A 125 5.50 8.01 7.86
C LEU A 125 6.53 8.79 8.70
N HIS A 126 7.75 8.26 8.85
CA HIS A 126 8.83 8.98 9.54
C HIS A 126 9.20 10.29 8.85
N ARG A 127 9.24 10.32 7.50
CA ARG A 127 9.47 11.57 6.74
C ARG A 127 8.35 12.59 6.93
N ALA A 128 7.11 12.12 7.11
CA ALA A 128 5.95 12.95 7.41
C ALA A 128 5.86 13.38 8.89
N GLY A 129 6.82 12.97 9.74
CA GLY A 129 6.85 13.30 11.16
C GLY A 129 6.05 12.35 12.07
N HIS A 130 5.48 11.27 11.51
CA HIS A 130 4.74 10.27 12.28
C HIS A 130 5.67 9.16 12.77
N VAL A 131 6.41 9.43 13.83
CA VAL A 131 7.30 8.45 14.49
C VAL A 131 6.52 7.76 15.59
N PRO A 132 6.28 6.43 15.53
CA PRO A 132 5.56 5.73 16.57
C PRO A 132 6.43 5.50 17.83
N ASP A 133 5.80 5.54 19.00
CA ASP A 133 6.41 5.07 20.24
C ASP A 133 6.48 3.54 20.26
N VAL A 134 5.43 2.90 19.75
CA VAL A 134 5.33 1.44 19.64
C VAL A 134 4.83 1.07 18.25
N LEU A 135 5.56 0.17 17.61
CA LEU A 135 5.19 -0.44 16.34
C LEU A 135 4.81 -1.91 16.54
N PHE A 136 3.59 -2.26 16.18
CA PHE A 136 3.17 -3.65 15.98
C PHE A 136 3.32 -3.99 14.51
N LEU A 137 4.17 -4.95 14.20
CA LEU A 137 4.50 -5.35 12.85
C LEU A 137 4.04 -6.79 12.61
N GLU A 138 3.10 -6.99 11.71
CA GLU A 138 2.70 -8.33 11.30
C GLU A 138 3.85 -9.06 10.60
N LEU A 139 4.14 -10.25 11.06
CA LEU A 139 4.98 -11.21 10.35
C LEU A 139 4.08 -12.25 9.64
N MET A 140 3.63 -11.90 8.45
CA MET A 140 2.91 -12.83 7.59
C MET A 140 3.91 -13.71 6.84
N TYR A 141 4.25 -14.86 7.40
CA TYR A 141 5.31 -15.73 6.87
C TYR A 141 5.13 -16.12 5.38
N PRO A 142 3.92 -16.29 4.81
CA PRO A 142 3.80 -16.49 3.36
C PRO A 142 4.37 -15.33 2.53
N LEU A 143 4.20 -14.09 2.99
CA LEU A 143 4.76 -12.91 2.32
C LEU A 143 6.26 -12.74 2.58
N CYS A 144 6.80 -13.44 3.57
CA CYS A 144 8.23 -13.47 3.86
C CYS A 144 8.97 -14.57 3.10
N ALA A 145 8.25 -15.46 2.39
CA ALA A 145 8.84 -16.59 1.70
C ALA A 145 9.74 -16.15 0.53
N ASP A 146 10.78 -16.93 0.28
CA ASP A 146 11.54 -16.85 -0.96
C ASP A 146 10.68 -17.35 -2.12
N GLY A 147 10.06 -16.41 -2.82
CA GLY A 147 9.12 -16.67 -3.92
C GLY A 147 9.79 -16.66 -5.31
N GLY A 148 11.13 -16.73 -5.37
CA GLY A 148 11.86 -16.67 -6.63
C GLY A 148 12.13 -15.23 -7.10
N PRO A 149 12.11 -14.95 -8.41
CA PRO A 149 12.62 -13.68 -8.96
C PRO A 149 11.76 -12.46 -8.68
N TRP A 150 10.63 -12.60 -8.00
CA TRP A 150 9.72 -11.50 -7.67
C TRP A 150 9.07 -11.71 -6.30
N PRO A 151 9.10 -10.71 -5.40
CA PRO A 151 8.46 -10.84 -4.10
C PRO A 151 6.94 -10.89 -4.22
N GLN A 152 6.30 -11.56 -3.28
CA GLN A 152 4.84 -11.70 -3.22
C GLN A 152 4.12 -10.35 -3.10
N GLU A 153 4.79 -9.35 -2.57
CA GLU A 153 4.33 -7.96 -2.46
C GLU A 153 4.44 -7.16 -3.77
N GLY A 154 4.84 -7.80 -4.88
CA GLY A 154 5.08 -7.16 -6.17
C GLY A 154 4.06 -6.10 -6.58
N PRO A 155 2.74 -6.32 -6.41
CA PRO A 155 1.71 -5.33 -6.74
C PRO A 155 1.81 -4.02 -5.94
N LEU A 156 2.43 -4.01 -4.77
CA LEU A 156 2.58 -2.83 -3.91
C LEU A 156 3.86 -2.05 -4.15
N ILE A 157 4.84 -2.67 -4.80
CA ILE A 157 6.16 -2.08 -5.06
C ILE A 157 6.43 -1.86 -6.54
N THR A 158 5.36 -1.65 -7.32
CA THR A 158 5.46 -1.32 -8.76
C THR A 158 6.04 0.08 -8.95
N ALA A 159 6.64 0.31 -10.12
CA ALA A 159 7.30 1.57 -10.45
C ALA A 159 6.38 2.81 -10.42
N ASP A 160 5.07 2.62 -10.47
CA ASP A 160 4.07 3.67 -10.34
C ASP A 160 3.65 3.94 -8.88
N ARG A 161 4.13 3.14 -7.93
CA ARG A 161 3.80 3.27 -6.50
C ARG A 161 5.00 3.64 -5.62
N VAL A 162 6.21 3.41 -6.10
CA VAL A 162 7.44 3.73 -5.38
C VAL A 162 8.15 4.91 -6.02
N THR A 163 8.69 5.79 -5.19
CA THR A 163 9.49 6.92 -5.64
C THR A 163 10.86 6.46 -6.16
N ARG A 164 11.57 7.35 -6.85
CA ARG A 164 12.92 7.06 -7.34
C ARG A 164 13.87 6.66 -6.20
N THR A 165 13.84 7.39 -5.09
CA THR A 165 14.66 7.11 -3.90
C THR A 165 14.31 5.75 -3.28
N GLU A 166 13.03 5.39 -3.24
CA GLU A 166 12.59 4.09 -2.73
C GLU A 166 13.01 2.95 -3.66
N ARG A 167 12.96 3.18 -4.97
CA ARG A 167 13.50 2.22 -5.94
C ARG A 167 14.99 1.98 -5.72
N ASP A 168 15.77 3.04 -5.53
CA ASP A 168 17.21 2.93 -5.30
C ASP A 168 17.48 2.17 -4.00
N LEU A 169 16.69 2.41 -2.93
CA LEU A 169 16.69 1.61 -1.70
C LEU A 169 16.42 0.12 -1.95
N LEU A 170 15.41 -0.21 -2.75
CA LEU A 170 15.08 -1.60 -3.07
C LEU A 170 16.22 -2.30 -3.80
N ILE A 171 16.90 -1.62 -4.72
CA ILE A 171 18.00 -2.18 -5.51
C ILE A 171 19.26 -2.29 -4.65
N GLU A 172 19.67 -1.21 -4.01
CA GLU A 172 20.99 -1.11 -3.37
C GLU A 172 21.01 -1.76 -1.99
N ARG A 173 19.95 -1.61 -1.22
CA ARG A 173 19.89 -2.10 0.16
C ARG A 173 19.19 -3.43 0.32
N TYR A 174 18.11 -3.69 -0.46
CA TYR A 174 17.39 -4.96 -0.36
C TYR A 174 17.84 -5.97 -1.41
N GLY A 175 18.71 -5.58 -2.34
CA GLY A 175 19.29 -6.49 -3.32
C GLY A 175 18.35 -6.88 -4.47
N PHE A 176 17.36 -6.03 -4.78
CA PHE A 176 16.50 -6.29 -5.94
C PHE A 176 17.31 -6.28 -7.24
N PRO A 177 17.06 -7.23 -8.15
CA PRO A 177 17.72 -7.20 -9.44
C PRO A 177 17.39 -5.93 -10.22
N GLY A 178 18.40 -5.07 -10.45
CA GLY A 178 18.20 -3.78 -11.10
C GLY A 178 17.73 -3.88 -12.56
N ASP A 179 17.97 -5.00 -13.24
CA ASP A 179 17.45 -5.27 -14.58
C ASP A 179 15.96 -5.67 -14.55
N LEU A 180 15.51 -6.38 -13.51
CA LEU A 180 14.09 -6.68 -13.29
C LEU A 180 13.33 -5.37 -13.06
N TYR A 181 13.85 -4.52 -12.19
CA TYR A 181 13.25 -3.22 -11.91
C TYR A 181 13.27 -2.31 -13.14
N ARG A 182 14.35 -2.31 -13.92
CA ARG A 182 14.43 -1.58 -15.20
C ARG A 182 13.40 -2.06 -16.21
N ARG A 183 13.10 -3.35 -16.29
CA ARG A 183 12.04 -3.88 -17.18
C ARG A 183 10.65 -3.39 -16.75
N LEU A 184 10.37 -3.38 -15.46
CA LEU A 184 9.13 -2.84 -14.91
C LEU A 184 9.04 -1.33 -15.12
N TRP A 185 10.15 -0.60 -14.88
CA TRP A 185 10.23 0.84 -15.11
C TRP A 185 10.11 1.21 -16.59
N ARG A 186 10.75 0.46 -17.50
CA ARG A 186 10.60 0.68 -18.95
C ARG A 186 9.17 0.46 -19.41
N ARG A 187 8.47 -0.54 -18.91
CA ARG A 187 7.04 -0.72 -19.19
C ARG A 187 6.20 0.44 -18.67
N SER A 188 6.52 0.96 -17.49
CA SER A 188 5.83 2.10 -16.89
C SER A 188 6.22 3.43 -17.54
N ALA A 189 7.50 3.63 -17.91
CA ALA A 189 8.02 4.87 -18.48
C ALA A 189 7.71 5.03 -19.97
N LEU A 190 7.69 3.94 -20.75
CA LEU A 190 7.41 4.01 -22.18
C LEU A 190 5.96 4.35 -22.50
N VAL A 191 5.00 3.98 -21.62
CA VAL A 191 3.58 4.25 -21.85
C VAL A 191 2.82 4.50 -20.53
N PRO A 192 3.30 5.39 -19.62
CA PRO A 192 2.63 5.60 -18.34
C PRO A 192 1.18 6.04 -18.51
N PHE A 193 0.90 6.90 -19.48
CA PHE A 193 -0.45 7.37 -19.76
C PHE A 193 -1.37 6.24 -20.28
N LEU A 194 -0.92 5.39 -21.19
CA LEU A 194 -1.75 4.31 -21.75
C LEU A 194 -1.94 3.14 -20.76
N THR A 195 -0.91 2.81 -19.99
CA THR A 195 -0.99 1.71 -19.01
C THR A 195 -1.59 2.12 -17.67
N HIS A 196 -1.45 3.39 -17.28
CA HIS A 196 -1.86 3.89 -15.98
C HIS A 196 -2.94 4.97 -16.04
N GLY A 197 -3.27 5.51 -17.22
CA GLY A 197 -4.27 6.57 -17.38
C GLY A 197 -5.63 6.18 -16.81
N PHE A 198 -6.11 4.95 -17.07
CA PHE A 198 -7.34 4.43 -16.46
C PHE A 198 -7.19 4.19 -14.95
N LYS A 199 -6.03 3.73 -14.50
CA LYS A 199 -5.75 3.57 -13.07
C LYS A 199 -5.73 4.92 -12.35
N LEU A 200 -5.19 5.96 -13.01
CA LEU A 200 -5.16 7.31 -12.44
C LEU A 200 -6.53 7.96 -12.37
N ILE A 201 -7.34 7.82 -13.42
CA ILE A 201 -8.72 8.29 -13.38
C ILE A 201 -9.45 7.63 -12.20
N GLY A 202 -9.27 6.31 -12.03
CA GLY A 202 -9.83 5.60 -10.88
C GLY A 202 -9.25 6.02 -9.52
N ARG A 203 -8.00 6.51 -9.49
CA ARG A 203 -7.36 7.02 -8.28
C ARG A 203 -7.78 8.46 -7.97
N ALA A 204 -7.91 9.29 -9.01
CA ALA A 204 -8.32 10.69 -8.88
C ALA A 204 -9.84 10.86 -8.65
N ALA A 205 -10.65 9.93 -9.16
CA ALA A 205 -12.09 9.91 -9.03
C ALA A 205 -12.59 8.49 -8.68
N PRO A 206 -12.37 8.01 -7.44
CA PRO A 206 -12.70 6.66 -7.03
C PRO A 206 -14.18 6.31 -7.20
N ASP A 207 -15.06 7.30 -7.09
CA ASP A 207 -16.49 7.14 -7.24
C ASP A 207 -16.95 7.00 -8.71
N ALA A 208 -16.11 7.46 -9.65
CA ALA A 208 -16.40 7.36 -11.08
C ALA A 208 -16.13 5.96 -11.66
N LEU A 209 -15.33 5.13 -10.98
CA LEU A 209 -15.01 3.77 -11.42
C LEU A 209 -15.37 2.74 -10.34
N PRO A 210 -16.57 2.14 -10.42
CA PRO A 210 -17.11 1.24 -9.39
C PRO A 210 -16.28 -0.01 -9.10
N SER A 211 -15.34 -0.39 -9.96
CA SER A 211 -14.51 -1.59 -9.83
C SER A 211 -13.31 -1.46 -8.89
N ASN A 212 -13.04 -0.28 -8.34
CA ASN A 212 -11.85 -0.07 -7.50
C ASN A 212 -12.11 -0.45 -6.03
N LYS A 213 -12.21 -1.77 -5.75
CA LYS A 213 -12.42 -2.31 -4.40
C LYS A 213 -11.38 -1.83 -3.38
N GLN A 214 -10.14 -1.62 -3.80
CA GLN A 214 -9.05 -1.16 -2.92
C GLN A 214 -9.25 0.28 -2.47
N MET A 215 -9.73 1.16 -3.36
CA MET A 215 -10.04 2.54 -3.00
C MET A 215 -11.26 2.64 -2.09
N ARG A 216 -12.30 1.81 -2.32
CA ARG A 216 -13.45 1.73 -1.40
C ARG A 216 -13.02 1.24 -0.01
N ALA A 217 -12.09 0.28 0.06
CA ALA A 217 -11.54 -0.18 1.32
C ALA A 217 -10.79 0.92 2.08
N ALA A 218 -10.05 1.79 1.37
CA ALA A 218 -9.36 2.91 2.01
C ALA A 218 -10.33 3.98 2.54
N HIS A 219 -11.44 4.23 1.84
CA HIS A 219 -12.46 5.21 2.25
C HIS A 219 -13.51 4.66 3.23
N GLY A 220 -13.62 3.34 3.38
CA GLY A 220 -14.53 2.69 4.31
C GLY A 220 -13.95 2.38 5.69
N ALA A 221 -12.68 2.71 5.90
CA ALA A 221 -12.05 2.57 7.21
C ALA A 221 -12.55 3.68 8.18
N ASP A 222 -12.60 3.35 9.47
CA ASP A 222 -12.88 4.36 10.50
C ASP A 222 -11.72 5.36 10.65
N ASP A 223 -11.89 6.38 11.50
CA ASP A 223 -10.88 7.44 11.72
C ASP A 223 -9.54 6.91 12.22
N HIS A 224 -9.53 5.71 12.81
CA HIS A 224 -8.34 5.00 13.29
C HIS A 224 -7.79 3.98 12.28
N GLY A 225 -8.31 3.95 11.06
CA GLY A 225 -7.82 3.11 9.96
C GLY A 225 -8.34 1.67 9.95
N TRP A 226 -9.27 1.29 10.85
CA TRP A 226 -9.85 -0.04 10.86
C TRP A 226 -10.92 -0.19 9.78
N LEU A 227 -10.78 -1.20 8.94
CA LEU A 227 -11.82 -1.62 8.00
C LEU A 227 -12.62 -2.79 8.62
N ALA A 228 -13.72 -2.45 9.26
CA ALA A 228 -14.55 -3.47 9.91
C ALA A 228 -15.04 -4.54 8.92
N PRO A 229 -14.85 -5.84 9.21
CA PRO A 229 -15.50 -6.89 8.45
C PRO A 229 -17.01 -6.67 8.44
N LEU A 230 -17.63 -6.95 7.29
CA LEU A 230 -19.10 -6.80 7.16
C LEU A 230 -19.83 -7.65 8.19
N GLU A 231 -20.92 -7.12 8.71
CA GLU A 231 -21.80 -7.85 9.63
C GLU A 231 -22.50 -9.03 8.93
N GLY A 232 -22.77 -10.08 9.68
CA GLY A 232 -23.51 -11.24 9.18
C GLY A 232 -22.71 -12.15 8.24
N LEU A 233 -21.45 -11.85 7.95
CA LEU A 233 -20.60 -12.80 7.23
C LEU A 233 -20.40 -14.07 8.07
N LYS A 234 -20.31 -15.19 7.36
CA LYS A 234 -20.06 -16.52 7.93
C LYS A 234 -18.81 -17.12 7.30
N PRO A 235 -18.22 -18.16 7.91
CA PRO A 235 -17.17 -18.94 7.28
C PRO A 235 -17.57 -19.37 5.87
N ASP A 236 -16.67 -19.18 4.92
CA ASP A 236 -16.86 -19.47 3.49
C ASP A 236 -15.82 -20.52 3.07
N PRO A 237 -16.21 -21.81 3.00
CA PRO A 237 -15.31 -22.90 2.65
C PRO A 237 -14.68 -22.74 1.25
N GLU A 238 -15.42 -22.20 0.28
CA GLU A 238 -14.91 -22.01 -1.08
C GLU A 238 -13.80 -20.95 -1.10
N LYS A 239 -14.03 -19.84 -0.41
CA LYS A 239 -12.99 -18.81 -0.26
C LYS A 239 -11.79 -19.35 0.50
N ARG A 240 -12.02 -20.13 1.57
CA ARG A 240 -10.93 -20.77 2.33
C ARG A 240 -10.09 -21.64 1.42
N ASP A 241 -10.71 -22.56 0.68
CA ASP A 241 -9.97 -23.50 -0.17
C ASP A 241 -9.19 -22.78 -1.29
N LYS A 242 -9.75 -21.69 -1.83
CA LYS A 242 -9.08 -20.81 -2.78
C LYS A 242 -7.87 -20.12 -2.15
N GLN A 243 -7.98 -19.62 -0.92
CA GLN A 243 -6.85 -19.00 -0.22
C GLN A 243 -5.77 -20.03 0.14
N LEU A 244 -6.16 -21.20 0.61
CA LEU A 244 -5.20 -22.27 0.89
C LEU A 244 -4.43 -22.67 -0.37
N ALA A 245 -5.12 -22.85 -1.50
CA ALA A 245 -4.47 -23.13 -2.79
C ALA A 245 -3.50 -22.02 -3.23
N HIS A 246 -3.88 -20.76 -2.97
CA HIS A 246 -3.05 -19.60 -3.30
C HIS A 246 -1.74 -19.55 -2.49
N TYR A 247 -1.81 -19.79 -1.16
CA TYR A 247 -0.63 -19.70 -0.29
C TYR A 247 0.23 -20.97 -0.25
N LYS A 248 -0.38 -22.13 -0.54
CA LYS A 248 0.32 -23.43 -0.45
C LYS A 248 1.68 -23.47 -1.14
N PRO A 249 1.86 -22.98 -2.39
CA PRO A 249 3.17 -22.99 -3.05
C PRO A 249 4.26 -22.21 -2.32
N TRP A 250 3.89 -21.21 -1.53
CA TRP A 250 4.83 -20.32 -0.84
C TRP A 250 5.26 -20.83 0.52
N VAL A 251 4.50 -21.76 1.10
CA VAL A 251 4.69 -22.18 2.48
C VAL A 251 5.05 -23.64 2.64
N THR A 252 4.85 -24.48 1.62
CA THR A 252 5.14 -25.93 1.72
C THR A 252 6.60 -26.19 2.10
N ASP A 253 7.54 -25.53 1.42
CA ASP A 253 8.97 -25.59 1.70
C ASP A 253 9.53 -24.23 2.09
N TRP A 254 8.81 -23.53 2.93
CA TRP A 254 9.09 -22.14 3.29
C TRP A 254 10.55 -21.90 3.71
N ARG A 255 11.12 -20.84 3.17
CA ARG A 255 12.41 -20.25 3.58
C ARG A 255 12.26 -18.73 3.56
N PRO A 256 12.97 -17.98 4.44
CA PRO A 256 12.93 -16.54 4.40
C PRO A 256 13.55 -16.01 3.11
N GLY A 257 12.85 -15.13 2.42
CA GLY A 257 13.37 -14.45 1.23
C GLY A 257 14.43 -13.41 1.61
N PRO A 258 15.51 -13.28 0.85
CA PRO A 258 16.60 -12.35 1.18
C PRO A 258 16.12 -10.90 1.19
N TRP A 259 15.26 -10.52 0.28
CA TRP A 259 14.73 -9.15 0.19
C TRP A 259 13.80 -8.81 1.34
N THR A 260 12.94 -9.76 1.73
CA THR A 260 12.03 -9.57 2.85
C THR A 260 12.77 -9.52 4.18
N HIS A 261 13.82 -10.34 4.32
CA HIS A 261 14.70 -10.28 5.49
C HIS A 261 15.45 -8.94 5.57
N ALA A 262 16.00 -8.45 4.45
CA ALA A 262 16.65 -7.14 4.38
C ALA A 262 15.68 -5.99 4.75
N ALA A 263 14.43 -6.05 4.29
CA ALA A 263 13.41 -5.07 4.62
C ALA A 263 12.99 -5.10 6.09
N LEU A 264 12.90 -6.30 6.70
CA LEU A 264 12.66 -6.45 8.14
C LEU A 264 13.81 -5.86 8.95
N THR A 265 15.06 -6.23 8.63
CA THR A 265 16.27 -5.68 9.27
C THR A 265 16.26 -4.16 9.22
N ASP A 266 16.00 -3.60 8.04
CA ASP A 266 15.91 -2.15 7.84
C ASP A 266 14.79 -1.50 8.67
N THR A 267 13.65 -2.17 8.82
CA THR A 267 12.54 -1.71 9.68
C THR A 267 12.95 -1.67 11.15
N PHE A 268 13.61 -2.71 11.64
CA PHE A 268 14.10 -2.75 13.01
C PHE A 268 15.19 -1.70 13.29
N ASP A 269 16.13 -1.53 12.36
CA ASP A 269 17.19 -0.51 12.45
C ASP A 269 16.59 0.89 12.53
N LEU A 270 15.64 1.19 11.65
CA LEU A 270 14.93 2.47 11.63
C LEU A 270 14.16 2.72 12.94
N CYS A 271 13.52 1.70 13.50
CA CYS A 271 12.84 1.80 14.78
C CYS A 271 13.82 2.04 15.94
N ARG A 272 14.96 1.32 15.94
CA ARG A 272 16.01 1.50 16.95
C ARG A 272 16.60 2.91 16.92
N GLU A 273 16.90 3.45 15.74
CA GLU A 273 17.40 4.81 15.54
C GLU A 273 16.44 5.88 16.08
N ARG A 274 15.15 5.61 16.01
CA ARG A 274 14.09 6.53 16.46
C ARG A 274 13.55 6.24 17.85
N GLY A 275 14.08 5.24 18.54
CA GLY A 275 13.64 4.84 19.86
C GLY A 275 12.24 4.21 19.88
N THR A 276 11.74 3.71 18.76
CA THR A 276 10.46 2.98 18.63
C THR A 276 10.60 1.57 19.19
N ALA A 277 9.73 1.14 20.11
CA ALA A 277 9.65 -0.26 20.50
C ALA A 277 8.90 -1.07 19.43
N VAL A 278 9.38 -2.27 19.13
CA VAL A 278 8.76 -3.15 18.12
C VAL A 278 8.23 -4.41 18.77
N ALA A 279 7.00 -4.77 18.41
CA ALA A 279 6.41 -6.08 18.67
C ALA A 279 6.08 -6.76 17.35
N LEU A 280 6.64 -7.94 17.09
CA LEU A 280 6.19 -8.81 15.99
C LEU A 280 4.88 -9.46 16.38
N VAL A 281 3.94 -9.51 15.43
CA VAL A 281 2.64 -10.16 15.62
C VAL A 281 2.46 -11.24 14.57
N LEU A 282 2.33 -12.48 15.03
CA LEU A 282 1.84 -13.59 14.23
C LEU A 282 0.32 -13.61 14.38
N MET A 283 -0.37 -13.17 13.33
CA MET A 283 -1.82 -13.00 13.34
C MET A 283 -2.57 -14.33 13.50
N PRO A 284 -3.82 -14.32 14.00
CA PRO A 284 -4.64 -15.51 14.09
C PRO A 284 -4.80 -16.27 12.78
N GLU A 285 -4.82 -17.58 12.86
CA GLU A 285 -4.91 -18.49 11.72
C GLU A 285 -5.87 -19.65 12.00
N GLY A 286 -6.73 -19.97 11.05
CA GLY A 286 -7.54 -21.18 11.10
C GLY A 286 -6.69 -22.45 10.95
N THR A 287 -7.24 -23.56 11.41
CA THR A 287 -6.54 -24.85 11.47
C THR A 287 -5.97 -25.29 10.13
N ALA A 288 -6.74 -25.15 9.05
CA ALA A 288 -6.31 -25.52 7.71
C ALA A 288 -5.18 -24.62 7.19
N PHE A 289 -5.17 -23.31 7.53
CA PHE A 289 -4.10 -22.39 7.15
C PHE A 289 -2.80 -22.71 7.93
N ARG A 290 -2.90 -22.95 9.23
CA ARG A 290 -1.76 -23.38 10.05
C ARG A 290 -1.13 -24.69 9.58
N ALA A 291 -1.91 -25.59 8.99
CA ALA A 291 -1.45 -26.87 8.47
C ALA A 291 -0.79 -26.80 7.07
N LEU A 292 -0.76 -25.64 6.42
CA LEU A 292 -0.14 -25.51 5.08
C LEU A 292 1.37 -25.78 5.04
N PRO A 293 2.20 -25.24 5.97
CA PRO A 293 3.61 -25.59 6.04
C PRO A 293 3.79 -27.07 6.45
N ASN A 294 4.68 -27.79 5.77
CA ASN A 294 5.10 -29.11 6.28
C ASN A 294 5.86 -28.95 7.61
N PRO A 295 6.12 -30.06 8.37
CA PRO A 295 6.76 -29.95 9.68
C PRO A 295 8.12 -29.24 9.65
N ASP A 296 8.94 -29.47 8.63
CA ASP A 296 10.25 -28.82 8.49
C ASP A 296 10.12 -27.33 8.18
N ALA A 297 9.18 -26.95 7.32
CA ALA A 297 8.86 -25.55 7.04
C ALA A 297 8.33 -24.83 8.28
N ARG A 298 7.50 -25.53 9.08
CA ARG A 298 7.00 -24.99 10.36
C ARG A 298 8.16 -24.72 11.32
N ALA A 299 9.04 -25.69 11.51
CA ALA A 299 10.22 -25.53 12.35
C ALA A 299 11.11 -24.36 11.89
N ARG A 300 11.30 -24.21 10.56
CA ARG A 300 12.05 -23.06 10.01
C ARG A 300 11.37 -21.72 10.26
N ILE A 301 10.02 -21.64 10.15
CA ILE A 301 9.28 -20.42 10.47
C ILE A 301 9.47 -20.06 11.95
N ASP A 302 9.30 -21.02 12.85
CA ASP A 302 9.42 -20.80 14.29
C ASP A 302 10.85 -20.41 14.68
N SER A 303 11.88 -21.06 14.08
CA SER A 303 13.29 -20.70 14.22
C SER A 303 13.55 -19.26 13.77
N TYR A 304 13.03 -18.88 12.60
CA TYR A 304 13.21 -17.54 12.07
C TYR A 304 12.59 -16.46 12.96
N VAL A 305 11.41 -16.73 13.54
CA VAL A 305 10.79 -15.82 14.53
C VAL A 305 11.69 -15.69 15.77
N ALA A 306 12.24 -16.80 16.26
CA ALA A 306 13.14 -16.80 17.40
C ALA A 306 14.45 -16.04 17.10
N GLU A 307 15.01 -16.21 15.89
CA GLU A 307 16.19 -15.47 15.43
C GLU A 307 15.94 -13.96 15.38
N LEU A 308 14.80 -13.51 14.80
CA LEU A 308 14.43 -12.09 14.78
C LEU A 308 14.27 -11.54 16.20
N LYS A 309 13.61 -12.28 17.09
CA LYS A 309 13.47 -11.90 18.51
C LYS A 309 14.83 -11.74 19.19
N ALA A 310 15.74 -12.69 19.00
CA ALA A 310 17.07 -12.64 19.59
C ALA A 310 17.95 -11.53 19.02
N GLN A 311 17.92 -11.36 17.70
CA GLN A 311 18.73 -10.36 16.99
C GLN A 311 18.33 -8.93 17.31
N PHE A 312 17.02 -8.65 17.39
CA PHE A 312 16.51 -7.29 17.53
C PHE A 312 15.95 -6.95 18.92
N GLY A 313 15.89 -7.94 19.81
CA GLY A 313 15.35 -7.73 21.17
C GLY A 313 13.86 -7.33 21.15
N CYS A 314 13.12 -7.69 20.11
CA CYS A 314 11.71 -7.34 19.97
C CYS A 314 10.79 -8.27 20.77
N SER A 315 9.62 -7.79 21.16
CA SER A 315 8.54 -8.63 21.67
C SER A 315 7.94 -9.45 20.53
N VAL A 316 7.45 -10.66 20.83
CA VAL A 316 6.70 -11.49 19.88
C VAL A 316 5.36 -11.84 20.51
N ILE A 317 4.28 -11.58 19.77
CA ILE A 317 2.92 -11.97 20.13
C ILE A 317 2.48 -13.02 19.13
N ASP A 318 2.44 -14.27 19.57
CA ASP A 318 1.98 -15.38 18.76
C ASP A 318 0.47 -15.60 18.99
N ALA A 319 -0.33 -15.07 18.08
CA ALA A 319 -1.78 -15.18 18.11
C ALA A 319 -2.33 -16.27 17.20
N ARG A 320 -1.47 -17.05 16.54
CA ARG A 320 -1.88 -18.04 15.52
C ARG A 320 -2.97 -18.99 16.00
N GLU A 321 -2.97 -19.35 17.27
CA GLU A 321 -3.91 -20.32 17.87
C GLU A 321 -4.98 -19.67 18.76
N TRP A 322 -5.16 -18.36 18.71
CA TRP A 322 -6.07 -17.67 19.61
C TRP A 322 -7.55 -17.98 19.35
N PHE A 323 -7.90 -18.45 18.15
CA PHE A 323 -9.30 -18.64 17.73
C PHE A 323 -9.52 -19.95 16.97
N GLY A 324 -10.73 -20.50 17.10
CA GLY A 324 -11.21 -21.61 16.30
C GLY A 324 -11.66 -21.18 14.90
N ASP A 325 -11.87 -22.16 14.03
CA ASP A 325 -12.16 -21.95 12.59
C ASP A 325 -13.45 -21.16 12.34
N GLU A 326 -14.41 -21.21 13.27
CA GLU A 326 -15.68 -20.48 13.19
C GLU A 326 -15.52 -18.95 13.25
N GLN A 327 -14.32 -18.45 13.63
CA GLN A 327 -14.02 -17.03 13.71
C GLN A 327 -13.44 -16.47 12.40
N PHE A 328 -13.21 -17.31 11.40
CA PHE A 328 -12.57 -16.90 10.15
C PHE A 328 -13.57 -16.95 8.98
N LEU A 329 -13.45 -15.96 8.08
CA LEU A 329 -14.16 -15.95 6.81
C LEU A 329 -13.60 -17.04 5.85
N ASP A 330 -12.27 -17.08 5.74
CA ASP A 330 -11.54 -17.85 4.72
C ASP A 330 -10.28 -18.52 5.26
N GLY A 331 -10.25 -18.77 6.57
CA GLY A 331 -9.16 -19.44 7.27
C GLY A 331 -8.02 -18.53 7.73
N HIS A 332 -7.98 -17.23 7.34
CA HIS A 332 -6.96 -16.29 7.81
C HIS A 332 -7.44 -14.84 7.96
N HIS A 333 -8.61 -14.48 7.47
CA HIS A 333 -9.27 -13.22 7.77
C HIS A 333 -10.36 -13.44 8.83
N LEU A 334 -10.26 -12.71 9.94
CA LEU A 334 -11.24 -12.80 11.01
C LEU A 334 -12.61 -12.24 10.58
N LEU A 335 -13.66 -12.87 11.01
CA LEU A 335 -15.00 -12.31 11.03
C LEU A 335 -15.08 -11.21 12.09
N ARG A 336 -16.07 -10.32 12.00
CA ARG A 336 -16.21 -9.17 12.91
C ARG A 336 -16.16 -9.55 14.40
N PRO A 337 -16.87 -10.58 14.91
CA PRO A 337 -16.77 -10.97 16.31
C PRO A 337 -15.37 -11.46 16.72
N GLY A 338 -14.66 -12.12 15.79
CA GLY A 338 -13.27 -12.54 15.96
C GLY A 338 -12.32 -11.36 16.04
N ALA A 339 -12.48 -10.36 15.15
CA ALA A 339 -11.71 -9.14 15.12
C ALA A 339 -11.83 -8.31 16.41
N GLU A 340 -13.05 -8.18 16.92
CA GLU A 340 -13.31 -7.47 18.18
C GLU A 340 -12.65 -8.18 19.37
N ARG A 341 -12.76 -9.51 19.45
CA ARG A 341 -12.08 -10.31 20.49
C ARG A 341 -10.56 -10.29 20.36
N PHE A 342 -10.05 -10.36 19.11
CA PHE A 342 -8.61 -10.21 18.86
C PHE A 342 -8.11 -8.87 19.37
N THR A 343 -8.80 -7.78 19.04
CA THR A 343 -8.44 -6.44 19.50
C THR A 343 -8.40 -6.37 21.02
N ALA A 344 -9.46 -6.83 21.70
CA ALA A 344 -9.52 -6.78 23.17
C ALA A 344 -8.37 -7.55 23.80
N ARG A 345 -8.07 -8.76 23.32
CA ARG A 345 -6.97 -9.59 23.83
C ARG A 345 -5.61 -8.97 23.53
N LEU A 346 -5.40 -8.44 22.32
CA LEU A 346 -4.15 -7.79 21.94
C LEU A 346 -3.89 -6.51 22.75
N VAL A 347 -4.94 -5.75 23.07
CA VAL A 347 -4.82 -4.58 23.95
C VAL A 347 -4.33 -5.02 25.32
N ALA A 348 -4.97 -6.01 25.93
CA ALA A 348 -4.65 -6.45 27.29
C ALA A 348 -3.29 -7.16 27.39
N GLU A 349 -2.97 -8.05 26.47
CA GLU A 349 -1.77 -8.91 26.54
C GLU A 349 -0.54 -8.30 25.83
N GLY A 350 -0.74 -7.38 24.88
CA GLY A 350 0.35 -6.81 24.07
C GLY A 350 0.54 -5.32 24.23
N ILE A 351 -0.52 -4.51 24.04
CA ILE A 351 -0.37 -3.05 23.95
C ILE A 351 -0.15 -2.42 25.32
N GLU A 352 -1.02 -2.69 26.27
CA GLU A 352 -0.93 -2.10 27.62
C GLU A 352 0.38 -2.42 28.32
N PRO A 353 0.89 -3.69 28.32
CA PRO A 353 2.18 -3.98 28.94
C PRO A 353 3.34 -3.19 28.32
N LEU A 354 3.37 -3.05 26.98
CA LEU A 354 4.41 -2.29 26.28
C LEU A 354 4.32 -0.79 26.57
N LEU A 355 3.10 -0.22 26.63
CA LEU A 355 2.91 1.19 26.98
C LEU A 355 3.31 1.47 28.43
N LYS A 356 2.99 0.57 29.38
CA LYS A 356 3.40 0.67 30.80
C LYS A 356 4.92 0.62 30.90
N ALA A 357 5.59 -0.32 30.26
CA ALA A 357 7.05 -0.44 30.26
C ALA A 357 7.75 0.83 29.76
N ARG A 358 7.13 1.57 28.85
CA ARG A 358 7.64 2.83 28.30
C ARG A 358 7.24 4.07 29.11
N GLY A 359 6.27 3.95 30.00
CA GLY A 359 5.90 5.03 30.91
C GLY A 359 6.70 5.03 32.20
N ALA A 360 7.37 3.91 32.50
CA ALA A 360 8.21 3.73 33.67
C ALA A 360 9.68 4.19 33.48
N LYS A 361 10.02 4.67 32.30
CA LYS A 361 11.32 5.27 31.97
C LYS A 361 11.20 6.77 31.82
#